data_bec4cb841f18feafe284865a2cfabce3
#
_entry.id   bec4cb841f18feafe284865a2cfabce3
#
_cell.length_a   1.000
_cell.length_b   1.000
_cell.length_c   1.000
_cell.angle_alpha   90.00
_cell.angle_beta   90.00
_cell.angle_gamma   90.00
#
_symmetry.space_group_name_H-M   'P 1'
#
loop_
_entity.id
_entity.type
_entity.pdbx_description
1 polymer ?
#
loop_
_entity_poly.entity_id
_entity_poly.type
_entity_poly.pdbx_seq_one_letter_code
_entity_poly.pdbx_strand_id
1 'polypeptide(L)'
;MNVLNKKVLLLNQSYQPLMTLNAKRAIILSFTEKVDILERYSDKVYSVNLTISLPSVIRLKNYVHIKHKQLPLNRKNLLKRDNNTCQYCNKNEGFMTIDHIIPKDKGGSESWSNLVTACKYCNTKKGNSFLKDINMKLIKKPKKPSILCSIQYALNSSQSSWKPYLFMKE
;
A
#
# COMPACT_ATOMS: atom_id res chain seq x y z
N MET A 1 17.51 5.43 -12.10
CA MET A 1 17.13 4.58 -10.93
C MET A 1 17.82 3.22 -11.09
N ASN A 2 18.37 2.67 -9.99
CA ASN A 2 18.99 1.33 -10.06
C ASN A 2 17.88 0.28 -10.26
N VAL A 3 17.98 -0.47 -11.35
CA VAL A 3 17.01 -1.48 -11.81
C VAL A 3 16.74 -2.55 -10.72
N LEU A 4 17.75 -2.85 -9.90
CA LEU A 4 17.67 -3.80 -8.79
C LEU A 4 16.76 -3.35 -7.63
N ASN A 5 16.40 -2.05 -7.59
CA ASN A 5 15.47 -1.50 -6.59
C ASN A 5 14.00 -1.56 -7.02
N LYS A 6 13.71 -1.99 -8.27
CA LYS A 6 12.34 -2.19 -8.72
C LYS A 6 11.59 -3.13 -7.79
N LYS A 7 10.31 -2.87 -7.60
CA LYS A 7 9.45 -3.71 -6.75
C LYS A 7 9.04 -4.97 -7.51
N VAL A 8 8.99 -6.08 -6.79
CA VAL A 8 8.55 -7.39 -7.28
C VAL A 8 7.45 -7.88 -6.36
N LEU A 9 6.36 -8.37 -6.92
CA LEU A 9 5.26 -8.97 -6.18
C LEU A 9 5.64 -10.40 -5.77
N LEU A 10 5.55 -10.69 -4.47
CA LEU A 10 5.70 -12.03 -3.94
C LEU A 10 4.34 -12.64 -3.64
N LEU A 11 4.07 -13.79 -4.23
CA LEU A 11 2.89 -14.59 -3.97
C LEU A 11 3.24 -15.81 -3.13
N ASN A 12 2.27 -16.28 -2.36
CA ASN A 12 2.33 -17.60 -1.74
C ASN A 12 2.17 -18.72 -2.81
N GLN A 13 2.40 -19.96 -2.45
CA GLN A 13 2.11 -21.11 -3.32
C GLN A 13 0.65 -21.10 -3.82
N SER A 14 -0.29 -20.64 -2.99
CA SER A 14 -1.72 -20.51 -3.30
C SER A 14 -2.07 -19.28 -4.14
N TYR A 15 -1.10 -18.59 -4.75
CA TYR A 15 -1.27 -17.33 -5.48
C TYR A 15 -1.76 -16.14 -4.63
N GLN A 16 -1.86 -16.28 -3.32
CA GLN A 16 -2.23 -15.19 -2.44
C GLN A 16 -1.10 -14.16 -2.36
N PRO A 17 -1.36 -12.86 -2.60
CA PRO A 17 -0.36 -11.80 -2.45
C PRO A 17 0.13 -11.69 -1.00
N LEU A 18 1.45 -11.74 -0.82
CA LEU A 18 2.07 -11.69 0.51
C LEU A 18 2.67 -10.32 0.79
N MET A 19 3.53 -9.85 -0.10
CA MET A 19 4.25 -8.58 0.07
C MET A 19 4.95 -8.17 -1.22
N THR A 20 5.53 -6.97 -1.22
CA THR A 20 6.49 -6.55 -2.25
C THR A 20 7.91 -6.60 -1.71
N LEU A 21 8.86 -7.00 -2.54
CA LEU A 21 10.29 -6.98 -2.25
C LEU A 21 11.04 -6.30 -3.40
N ASN A 22 12.34 -6.05 -3.23
CA ASN A 22 13.16 -5.51 -4.32
C ASN A 22 13.61 -6.62 -5.27
N ALA A 23 13.93 -6.24 -6.51
CA ALA A 23 14.34 -7.19 -7.54
C ALA A 23 15.62 -7.96 -7.17
N LYS A 24 16.57 -7.32 -6.47
CA LYS A 24 17.78 -7.99 -5.98
C LYS A 24 17.42 -9.24 -5.15
N ARG A 25 16.49 -9.09 -4.19
CA ARG A 25 16.06 -10.22 -3.34
C ARG A 25 15.27 -11.27 -4.13
N ALA A 26 14.45 -10.84 -5.11
CA ALA A 26 13.72 -11.76 -5.98
C ALA A 26 14.66 -12.63 -6.81
N ILE A 27 15.72 -12.04 -7.37
CA ILE A 27 16.77 -12.76 -8.11
C ILE A 27 17.45 -13.79 -7.21
N ILE A 28 17.84 -13.42 -5.99
CA ILE A 28 18.47 -14.35 -5.05
C ILE A 28 17.54 -15.53 -4.74
N LEU A 29 16.25 -15.27 -4.51
CA LEU A 29 15.26 -16.33 -4.27
C LEU A 29 15.08 -17.25 -5.47
N SER A 30 15.18 -16.74 -6.69
CA SER A 30 15.12 -17.52 -7.93
C SER A 30 16.34 -18.42 -8.08
N PHE A 31 17.56 -17.96 -7.79
CA PHE A 31 18.77 -18.77 -7.81
C PHE A 31 18.83 -19.84 -6.73
N THR A 32 18.18 -19.59 -5.61
CA THR A 32 18.05 -20.59 -4.53
C THR A 32 16.87 -21.54 -4.73
N GLU A 33 16.24 -21.51 -5.92
CA GLU A 33 15.11 -22.36 -6.33
C GLU A 33 13.90 -22.33 -5.37
N LYS A 34 13.77 -21.30 -4.55
CA LYS A 34 12.67 -21.14 -3.57
C LYS A 34 11.39 -20.57 -4.19
N VAL A 35 11.48 -20.02 -5.41
CA VAL A 35 10.38 -19.36 -6.09
C VAL A 35 10.32 -19.73 -7.58
N ASP A 36 9.13 -19.67 -8.14
CA ASP A 36 8.88 -19.64 -9.58
C ASP A 36 8.72 -18.19 -10.04
N ILE A 37 9.26 -17.85 -11.21
CA ILE A 37 9.04 -16.53 -11.81
C ILE A 37 7.83 -16.63 -12.71
N LEU A 38 6.76 -15.88 -12.38
CA LEU A 38 5.52 -15.89 -13.16
C LEU A 38 5.56 -14.79 -14.24
N GLU A 39 6.02 -13.57 -13.86
CA GLU A 39 6.08 -12.42 -14.74
C GLU A 39 7.44 -11.76 -14.68
N ARG A 40 7.83 -11.11 -15.78
CA ARG A 40 9.11 -10.40 -15.92
C ARG A 40 8.87 -8.98 -16.40
N TYR A 41 9.73 -8.07 -15.98
CA TYR A 41 9.87 -6.76 -16.61
C TYR A 41 10.62 -6.88 -17.94
N SER A 42 10.48 -5.88 -18.79
CA SER A 42 11.30 -5.74 -20.01
C SER A 42 12.79 -5.49 -19.73
N ASP A 43 13.10 -4.99 -18.54
CA ASP A 43 14.46 -4.70 -18.11
C ASP A 43 15.28 -5.98 -17.89
N LYS A 44 16.57 -5.88 -18.19
CA LYS A 44 17.55 -6.94 -17.98
C LYS A 44 18.67 -6.47 -17.05
N VAL A 45 19.24 -7.40 -16.31
CA VAL A 45 20.46 -7.19 -15.53
C VAL A 45 21.56 -8.01 -16.16
N TYR A 46 22.69 -7.38 -16.36
CA TYR A 46 23.86 -7.97 -16.99
C TYR A 46 24.94 -8.23 -15.94
N SER A 47 25.54 -9.40 -16.01
CA SER A 47 26.75 -9.79 -15.29
C SER A 47 27.79 -10.23 -16.33
N VAL A 48 29.01 -10.47 -15.92
CA VAL A 48 30.11 -10.87 -16.82
C VAL A 48 29.72 -12.07 -17.70
N ASN A 49 29.04 -13.07 -17.12
CA ASN A 49 28.70 -14.32 -17.83
C ASN A 49 27.20 -14.61 -17.87
N LEU A 50 26.33 -13.67 -17.44
CA LEU A 50 24.91 -13.96 -17.32
C LEU A 50 24.04 -12.72 -17.58
N THR A 51 23.00 -12.91 -18.38
CA THR A 51 21.93 -11.92 -18.61
C THR A 51 20.65 -12.43 -17.98
N ILE A 52 20.08 -11.66 -17.06
CA ILE A 52 18.86 -12.05 -16.31
C ILE A 52 17.76 -11.06 -16.64
N SER A 53 16.61 -11.57 -17.11
CA SER A 53 15.39 -10.77 -17.19
C SER A 53 14.84 -10.52 -15.80
N LEU A 54 14.54 -9.25 -15.48
CA LEU A 54 14.15 -8.84 -14.15
C LEU A 54 12.77 -9.42 -13.76
N PRO A 55 12.65 -10.16 -12.66
CA PRO A 55 11.35 -10.67 -12.22
C PRO A 55 10.41 -9.52 -11.82
N SER A 56 9.13 -9.64 -12.16
CA SER A 56 8.04 -8.72 -11.77
C SER A 56 7.10 -9.37 -10.77
N VAL A 57 6.72 -10.63 -11.01
CA VAL A 57 5.90 -11.43 -10.10
C VAL A 57 6.60 -12.75 -9.86
N ILE A 58 6.75 -13.14 -8.59
CA ILE A 58 7.31 -14.43 -8.18
C ILE A 58 6.37 -15.13 -7.21
N ARG A 59 6.34 -16.46 -7.24
CA ARG A 59 5.53 -17.32 -6.39
C ARG A 59 6.42 -18.27 -5.58
N LEU A 60 6.15 -18.39 -4.30
CA LEU A 60 6.82 -19.39 -3.45
C LEU A 60 6.48 -20.80 -3.92
N LYS A 61 7.47 -21.69 -3.99
CA LYS A 61 7.26 -23.12 -4.29
C LYS A 61 6.57 -23.85 -3.12
N ASN A 62 6.86 -23.44 -1.88
CA ASN A 62 6.26 -24.02 -0.69
C ASN A 62 5.29 -23.02 -0.04
N TYR A 63 4.19 -23.56 0.50
CA TYR A 63 3.23 -22.73 1.23
C TYR A 63 3.82 -22.21 2.53
N VAL A 64 3.69 -20.91 2.77
CA VAL A 64 4.12 -20.26 4.01
C VAL A 64 2.91 -19.70 4.71
N HIS A 65 2.69 -20.13 5.95
CA HIS A 65 1.68 -19.51 6.81
C HIS A 65 2.24 -18.21 7.37
N ILE A 66 1.81 -17.09 6.79
CA ILE A 66 2.17 -15.77 7.33
C ILE A 66 1.12 -15.35 8.34
N LYS A 67 1.50 -15.27 9.61
CA LYS A 67 0.71 -14.53 10.59
C LYS A 67 0.51 -13.12 10.04
N HIS A 68 -0.74 -12.72 9.82
CA HIS A 68 -1.07 -11.44 9.19
C HIS A 68 -0.33 -10.30 9.90
N LYS A 69 0.76 -9.83 9.29
CA LYS A 69 1.42 -8.60 9.72
C LYS A 69 0.42 -7.48 9.54
N GLN A 70 -0.01 -6.92 10.65
CA GLN A 70 -0.91 -5.79 10.61
C GLN A 70 -0.19 -4.60 9.98
N LEU A 71 -0.88 -3.89 9.09
CA LEU A 71 -0.35 -2.65 8.54
C LEU A 71 -0.17 -1.65 9.70
N PRO A 72 1.03 -1.10 9.91
CA PRO A 72 1.26 -0.14 10.99
C PRO A 72 0.47 1.14 10.75
N LEU A 73 -0.15 1.65 11.82
CA LEU A 73 -0.85 2.93 11.80
C LEU A 73 0.21 4.05 11.79
N ASN A 74 0.35 4.72 10.66
CA ASN A 74 1.23 5.88 10.50
C ASN A 74 0.69 6.81 9.42
N ARG A 75 1.22 8.05 9.39
CA ARG A 75 0.81 9.08 8.44
C ARG A 75 0.86 8.59 6.98
N LYS A 76 1.94 7.92 6.57
CA LYS A 76 2.11 7.45 5.19
C LYS A 76 1.00 6.47 4.77
N ASN A 77 0.65 5.55 5.65
CA ASN A 77 -0.37 4.54 5.38
C ASN A 77 -1.80 5.12 5.45
N LEU A 78 -2.04 6.12 6.30
CA LEU A 78 -3.30 6.86 6.33
C LEU A 78 -3.51 7.65 5.04
N LEU A 79 -2.51 8.41 4.60
CA LEU A 79 -2.57 9.14 3.33
C LEU A 79 -2.83 8.20 2.14
N LYS A 80 -2.15 7.04 2.10
CA LYS A 80 -2.40 6.02 1.07
C LYS A 80 -3.81 5.48 1.11
N ARG A 81 -4.33 5.10 2.30
CA ARG A 81 -5.69 4.59 2.47
C ARG A 81 -6.73 5.57 1.91
N ASP A 82 -6.54 6.84 2.15
CA ASP A 82 -7.47 7.91 1.77
C ASP A 82 -7.14 8.50 0.38
N ASN A 83 -6.22 7.88 -0.35
CA ASN A 83 -5.75 8.32 -1.68
C ASN A 83 -5.29 9.79 -1.69
N ASN A 84 -4.59 10.22 -0.63
CA ASN A 84 -4.16 11.60 -0.42
C ASN A 84 -5.30 12.64 -0.55
N THR A 85 -6.52 12.27 -0.21
CA THR A 85 -7.75 13.04 -0.41
C THR A 85 -8.36 13.40 0.94
N CYS A 86 -8.78 14.65 1.10
CA CYS A 86 -9.48 15.12 2.29
C CYS A 86 -10.80 14.38 2.46
N GLN A 87 -11.01 13.70 3.60
CA GLN A 87 -12.20 12.91 3.87
C GLN A 87 -13.42 13.76 4.28
N TYR A 88 -13.28 15.07 4.31
CA TYR A 88 -14.37 16.02 4.58
C TYR A 88 -14.87 16.76 3.33
N CYS A 89 -13.97 17.25 2.47
CA CYS A 89 -14.34 18.07 1.31
C CYS A 89 -13.92 17.48 -0.05
N ASN A 90 -13.32 16.30 -0.06
CA ASN A 90 -12.82 15.60 -1.26
C ASN A 90 -11.66 16.30 -2.01
N LYS A 91 -11.06 17.34 -1.45
CA LYS A 91 -9.88 17.98 -2.06
C LYS A 91 -8.69 17.02 -2.03
N ASN A 92 -7.99 16.85 -3.15
CA ASN A 92 -6.82 15.97 -3.30
C ASN A 92 -5.52 16.72 -3.59
N GLU A 93 -5.57 18.06 -3.61
CA GLU A 93 -4.42 18.93 -3.87
C GLU A 93 -3.91 19.60 -2.59
N GLY A 94 -2.62 19.93 -2.60
CA GLY A 94 -1.94 20.65 -1.52
C GLY A 94 -1.55 19.74 -0.35
N PHE A 95 -1.13 20.37 0.73
CA PHE A 95 -0.65 19.66 1.92
C PHE A 95 -1.80 19.06 2.71
N MET A 96 -1.77 17.73 2.87
CA MET A 96 -2.73 16.99 3.68
C MET A 96 -2.21 16.78 5.10
N THR A 97 -3.08 16.89 6.06
CA THR A 97 -2.85 16.61 7.49
C THR A 97 -3.57 15.33 7.90
N ILE A 98 -3.30 14.85 9.10
CA ILE A 98 -4.09 13.79 9.74
C ILE A 98 -4.93 14.42 10.85
N ASP A 99 -6.20 14.11 10.87
CA ASP A 99 -7.16 14.60 11.85
C ASP A 99 -7.82 13.45 12.62
N HIS A 100 -8.17 13.73 13.88
CA HIS A 100 -8.93 12.83 14.74
C HIS A 100 -10.44 13.13 14.59
N ILE A 101 -11.23 12.18 14.11
CA ILE A 101 -12.70 12.34 14.00
C ILE A 101 -13.29 12.70 15.35
N ILE A 102 -13.00 11.93 16.37
CA ILE A 102 -13.26 12.24 17.79
C ILE A 102 -11.96 12.86 18.31
N PRO A 103 -11.99 14.11 18.78
CA PRO A 103 -10.80 14.78 19.31
C PRO A 103 -10.14 14.02 20.46
N LYS A 104 -8.81 14.11 20.59
CA LYS A 104 -8.06 13.45 21.68
C LYS A 104 -8.59 13.84 23.04
N ASP A 105 -8.83 15.13 23.27
CA ASP A 105 -9.31 15.68 24.54
C ASP A 105 -10.75 15.20 24.88
N LYS A 106 -11.44 14.63 23.90
CA LYS A 106 -12.79 14.07 24.06
C LYS A 106 -12.79 12.54 23.99
N GLY A 107 -11.66 11.90 24.29
CA GLY A 107 -11.52 10.45 24.34
C GLY A 107 -11.24 9.77 23.00
N GLY A 108 -10.87 10.52 21.97
CA GLY A 108 -10.51 9.98 20.66
C GLY A 108 -9.21 9.20 20.68
N SER A 109 -9.26 7.93 20.29
CA SER A 109 -8.10 7.04 20.21
C SER A 109 -7.29 7.20 18.93
N GLU A 110 -5.99 6.87 18.96
CA GLU A 110 -5.18 6.71 17.77
C GLU A 110 -5.48 5.34 17.12
N SER A 111 -6.47 5.31 16.25
CA SER A 111 -6.93 4.10 15.59
C SER A 111 -7.28 4.34 14.12
N TRP A 112 -7.27 3.28 13.32
CA TRP A 112 -7.68 3.32 11.92
C TRP A 112 -9.10 3.84 11.71
N SER A 113 -9.98 3.66 12.69
CA SER A 113 -11.38 4.12 12.65
C SER A 113 -11.57 5.56 13.08
N ASN A 114 -10.57 6.15 13.76
CA ASN A 114 -10.65 7.52 14.27
C ASN A 114 -9.74 8.53 13.56
N LEU A 115 -8.77 8.07 12.75
CA LEU A 115 -7.86 8.94 12.03
C LEU A 115 -8.23 9.03 10.55
N VAL A 116 -8.23 10.24 9.99
CA VAL A 116 -8.52 10.51 8.58
C VAL A 116 -7.58 11.54 7.98
N THR A 117 -7.41 11.48 6.68
CA THR A 117 -6.73 12.53 5.90
C THR A 117 -7.63 13.74 5.78
N ALA A 118 -7.10 14.92 6.09
CA ALA A 118 -7.81 16.20 6.01
C ALA A 118 -6.92 17.28 5.39
N CYS A 119 -7.48 18.14 4.55
CA CYS A 119 -6.77 19.35 4.13
C CYS A 119 -6.64 20.33 5.33
N LYS A 120 -5.65 21.23 5.28
CA LYS A 120 -5.40 22.18 6.35
C LYS A 120 -6.66 22.97 6.72
N TYR A 121 -7.43 23.44 5.73
CA TYR A 121 -8.66 24.21 5.96
C TYR A 121 -9.71 23.41 6.76
N CYS A 122 -10.05 22.19 6.33
CA CYS A 122 -11.04 21.37 7.04
C CYS A 122 -10.57 20.96 8.42
N ASN A 123 -9.28 20.66 8.60
CA ASN A 123 -8.71 20.32 9.89
C ASN A 123 -8.79 21.50 10.86
N THR A 124 -8.41 22.71 10.43
CA THR A 124 -8.51 23.93 11.24
C THR A 124 -9.98 24.28 11.55
N LYS A 125 -10.89 24.17 10.54
CA LYS A 125 -12.32 24.41 10.74
C LYS A 125 -12.92 23.46 11.77
N LYS A 126 -12.52 22.19 11.74
CA LYS A 126 -13.01 21.18 12.68
C LYS A 126 -12.45 21.44 14.10
N GLY A 127 -11.15 21.72 14.20
CA GLY A 127 -10.52 21.94 15.50
C GLY A 127 -10.85 20.83 16.49
N ASN A 128 -11.22 21.19 17.71
CA ASN A 128 -11.55 20.27 18.81
C ASN A 128 -13.06 19.97 18.93
N SER A 129 -13.82 20.11 17.83
CA SER A 129 -15.27 19.89 17.83
C SER A 129 -15.64 18.50 17.30
N PHE A 130 -16.78 17.95 17.75
CA PHE A 130 -17.37 16.80 17.07
C PHE A 130 -17.94 17.21 15.71
N LEU A 131 -17.94 16.31 14.75
CA LEU A 131 -18.45 16.59 13.40
C LEU A 131 -19.91 17.06 13.40
N LYS A 132 -20.73 16.47 14.29
CA LYS A 132 -22.14 16.84 14.45
C LYS A 132 -22.34 18.29 14.89
N ASP A 133 -21.45 18.80 15.75
CA ASP A 133 -21.58 20.15 16.35
C ASP A 133 -21.28 21.27 15.33
N ILE A 134 -20.54 20.93 14.27
CA ILE A 134 -20.12 21.87 13.22
C ILE A 134 -20.69 21.53 11.84
N ASN A 135 -21.68 20.65 11.79
CA ASN A 135 -22.34 20.19 10.56
C ASN A 135 -21.35 19.69 9.48
N MET A 136 -20.25 19.05 9.90
CA MET A 136 -19.32 18.37 8.99
C MET A 136 -19.63 16.88 8.88
N LYS A 137 -19.39 16.31 7.72
CA LYS A 137 -19.61 14.89 7.44
C LYS A 137 -18.37 14.23 6.84
N LEU A 138 -18.20 12.96 7.11
CA LEU A 138 -17.20 12.14 6.44
C LEU A 138 -17.73 11.63 5.10
N ILE A 139 -16.89 11.64 4.08
CA ILE A 139 -17.19 11.03 2.77
C ILE A 139 -17.29 9.50 2.91
N LYS A 140 -16.36 8.92 3.67
CA LYS A 140 -16.34 7.48 3.96
C LYS A 140 -16.05 7.21 5.43
N LYS A 141 -16.70 6.20 6.00
CA LYS A 141 -16.34 5.69 7.33
C LYS A 141 -14.96 5.01 7.22
N PRO A 142 -13.95 5.48 7.97
CA PRO A 142 -12.61 4.93 7.87
C PRO A 142 -12.56 3.50 8.43
N LYS A 143 -11.86 2.63 7.70
CA LYS A 143 -11.62 1.24 8.10
C LYS A 143 -10.12 0.93 8.00
N LYS A 144 -9.68 -0.07 8.74
CA LYS A 144 -8.32 -0.59 8.62
C LYS A 144 -8.15 -1.24 7.23
N PRO A 145 -7.16 -0.85 6.42
CA PRO A 145 -6.92 -1.47 5.13
C PRO A 145 -6.31 -2.86 5.30
N SER A 146 -6.64 -3.76 4.38
CA SER A 146 -5.96 -5.05 4.26
C SER A 146 -4.55 -4.88 3.66
N ILE A 147 -3.71 -5.91 3.80
CA ILE A 147 -2.39 -5.94 3.12
C ILE A 147 -2.58 -5.86 1.60
N LEU A 148 -3.57 -6.55 1.06
CA LEU A 148 -3.91 -6.51 -0.35
C LEU A 148 -4.19 -5.07 -0.82
N CYS A 149 -5.06 -4.33 -0.13
CA CYS A 149 -5.33 -2.92 -0.43
C CYS A 149 -4.05 -2.07 -0.37
N SER A 150 -3.16 -2.33 0.58
CA SER A 150 -1.90 -1.58 0.70
C SER A 150 -0.95 -1.82 -0.48
N ILE A 151 -0.94 -3.02 -1.05
CA ILE A 151 -0.18 -3.35 -2.27
C ILE A 151 -0.85 -2.68 -3.48
N GLN A 152 -2.18 -2.78 -3.61
CA GLN A 152 -2.95 -2.13 -4.67
C GLN A 152 -2.73 -0.61 -4.71
N TYR A 153 -2.75 0.06 -3.56
CA TYR A 153 -2.48 1.52 -3.47
C TYR A 153 -1.02 1.91 -3.80
N ALA A 154 -0.10 0.94 -3.85
CA ALA A 154 1.31 1.19 -4.16
C ALA A 154 1.67 0.89 -5.61
N LEU A 155 0.69 0.49 -6.44
CA LEU A 155 0.90 0.18 -7.85
C LEU A 155 1.27 1.42 -8.67
N ASN A 156 2.23 1.24 -9.57
CA ASN A 156 2.60 2.21 -10.59
C ASN A 156 2.24 1.64 -11.98
N SER A 157 2.22 2.49 -12.99
CA SER A 157 1.96 2.10 -14.39
C SER A 157 2.87 0.96 -14.90
N SER A 158 4.12 0.91 -14.44
CA SER A 158 5.08 -0.16 -14.79
C SER A 158 4.77 -1.53 -14.18
N GLN A 159 3.72 -1.65 -13.38
CA GLN A 159 3.32 -2.86 -12.66
C GLN A 159 1.94 -3.35 -13.11
N SER A 160 1.54 -3.04 -14.34
CA SER A 160 0.25 -3.46 -14.91
C SER A 160 0.05 -4.97 -14.86
N SER A 161 1.11 -5.77 -15.07
CA SER A 161 1.10 -7.24 -14.99
C SER A 161 0.70 -7.80 -13.60
N TRP A 162 0.68 -6.96 -12.55
CA TRP A 162 0.29 -7.39 -11.20
C TRP A 162 -1.23 -7.39 -11.00
N LYS A 163 -2.00 -6.67 -11.83
CA LYS A 163 -3.45 -6.51 -11.66
C LYS A 163 -4.20 -7.84 -11.49
N PRO A 164 -3.97 -8.89 -12.33
CA PRO A 164 -4.66 -10.17 -12.18
C PRO A 164 -4.42 -10.81 -10.80
N TYR A 165 -3.17 -10.74 -10.31
CA TYR A 165 -2.78 -11.31 -9.01
C TYR A 165 -3.28 -10.51 -7.81
N LEU A 166 -3.72 -9.28 -8.03
CA LEU A 166 -4.26 -8.39 -7.00
C LEU A 166 -5.78 -8.25 -7.09
N PHE A 167 -6.45 -9.09 -7.89
CA PHE A 167 -7.90 -9.07 -8.08
C PHE A 167 -8.43 -7.71 -8.55
N MET A 168 -7.64 -6.99 -9.32
CA MET A 168 -8.02 -5.71 -9.91
C MET A 168 -8.57 -5.95 -11.33
N LYS A 169 -9.65 -5.25 -11.68
CA LYS A 169 -10.18 -5.25 -13.06
C LYS A 169 -9.18 -4.53 -13.97
N GLU A 170 -9.14 -4.95 -15.22
CA GLU A 170 -8.40 -4.27 -16.29
C GLU A 170 -8.91 -2.86 -16.53
#